data_de96886350ab42bfb049d1ea62014abc
#
_entry.id   de96886350ab42bfb049d1ea62014abc
#
_cell.length_a   1.000
_cell.length_b   1.000
_cell.length_c   1.000
_cell.angle_alpha   90.00
_cell.angle_beta   90.00
_cell.angle_gamma   90.00
#
_symmetry.space_group_name_H-M   'P 1'
#
loop_
_entity.id
_entity.type
_entity.pdbx_description
1 polymer ?
#
loop_
_entity_poly.entity_id
_entity_poly.type
_entity_poly.pdbx_seq_one_letter_code
_entity_poly.pdbx_strand_id
1 'polypeptide(L)'
;MPLKHILPKAALAATLFFALTVPAGAAADAGIERMALCRDSWLDWQKAGDPRLPALAAHFRGAYTQNGNDPYFTPKSPTTVLGLRVLQLYPGSVGMGVGLSILVDAPFDKVRASLERTLGKPLKKCDASDGMKTCELEIAEKRTLTLMTQDDPKTKSTLLGCYYYYEK
;
A
#
# COMPACT_ATOMS: atom_id res chain seq x y z
N MET A 1 58.99 10.78 -52.60
CA MET A 1 57.59 10.33 -52.29
C MET A 1 57.29 10.66 -50.84
N PRO A 2 56.42 11.66 -50.53
CA PRO A 2 56.12 11.99 -49.15
C PRO A 2 54.85 11.29 -48.70
N LEU A 3 54.93 10.58 -47.54
CA LEU A 3 53.80 9.98 -46.82
C LEU A 3 52.93 11.09 -46.21
N LYS A 4 51.65 11.08 -46.57
CA LYS A 4 50.63 11.91 -45.94
C LYS A 4 50.14 11.20 -44.68
N HIS A 5 50.39 11.77 -43.51
CA HIS A 5 49.76 11.38 -42.23
C HIS A 5 48.34 11.87 -42.22
N ILE A 6 47.42 10.91 -42.17
CA ILE A 6 45.98 11.14 -41.93
C ILE A 6 45.73 10.96 -40.42
N LEU A 7 45.50 12.06 -39.72
CA LEU A 7 45.02 12.06 -38.31
C LEU A 7 43.52 11.74 -38.29
N PRO A 8 43.04 10.82 -37.44
CA PRO A 8 41.62 10.62 -37.25
C PRO A 8 41.08 11.72 -36.34
N LYS A 9 40.03 12.40 -36.79
CA LYS A 9 39.22 13.31 -35.95
C LYS A 9 38.44 12.49 -34.93
N ALA A 10 38.84 12.57 -33.64
CA ALA A 10 38.07 12.07 -32.52
C ALA A 10 36.84 12.95 -32.33
N ALA A 11 35.65 12.41 -32.62
CA ALA A 11 34.39 13.04 -32.30
C ALA A 11 34.10 12.82 -30.81
N LEU A 12 34.21 13.89 -30.00
CA LEU A 12 33.73 13.88 -28.63
C LEU A 12 32.18 13.84 -28.63
N ALA A 13 31.59 12.68 -28.35
CA ALA A 13 30.19 12.57 -28.08
C ALA A 13 29.92 13.04 -26.63
N ALA A 14 29.43 14.26 -26.51
CA ALA A 14 28.95 14.78 -25.23
C ALA A 14 27.61 14.07 -24.89
N THR A 15 27.67 13.08 -24.02
CA THR A 15 26.49 12.43 -23.43
C THR A 15 25.87 13.40 -22.43
N LEU A 16 24.82 14.09 -22.83
CA LEU A 16 23.98 14.86 -21.90
C LEU A 16 23.22 13.86 -21.01
N PHE A 17 23.69 13.70 -19.79
CA PHE A 17 22.88 13.09 -18.71
C PHE A 17 21.76 14.06 -18.34
N PHE A 18 20.58 13.85 -18.89
CA PHE A 18 19.36 14.41 -18.33
C PHE A 18 19.13 13.74 -16.97
N ALA A 19 19.53 14.41 -15.90
CA ALA A 19 19.07 14.08 -14.56
C ALA A 19 17.55 14.31 -14.54
N LEU A 20 16.78 13.23 -14.73
CA LEU A 20 15.35 13.19 -14.44
C LEU A 20 15.22 13.48 -12.94
N THR A 21 14.95 14.74 -12.58
CA THR A 21 14.46 15.09 -11.26
C THR A 21 13.10 14.45 -11.10
N VAL A 22 13.08 13.25 -10.54
CA VAL A 22 11.83 12.63 -10.07
C VAL A 22 11.25 13.61 -9.06
N PRO A 23 10.04 14.16 -9.28
CA PRO A 23 9.40 14.99 -8.28
C PRO A 23 9.40 14.19 -6.98
N ALA A 24 9.63 14.86 -5.84
CA ALA A 24 9.64 14.25 -4.52
C ALA A 24 8.32 13.50 -4.33
N GLY A 25 8.27 12.28 -4.84
CA GLY A 25 7.10 11.42 -4.88
C GLY A 25 6.79 10.96 -3.46
N ALA A 26 5.54 10.68 -3.23
CA ALA A 26 5.09 10.06 -2.00
C ALA A 26 5.95 8.82 -1.71
N ALA A 27 6.51 8.73 -0.50
CA ALA A 27 7.36 7.60 -0.10
C ALA A 27 6.51 6.34 0.02
N ALA A 28 7.02 5.21 -0.48
CA ALA A 28 6.36 3.91 -0.31
C ALA A 28 6.52 3.45 1.14
N ASP A 29 5.41 3.10 1.80
CA ASP A 29 5.42 2.50 3.13
C ASP A 29 5.31 0.97 3.03
N ALA A 30 6.46 0.32 2.85
CA ALA A 30 6.53 -1.13 2.71
C ALA A 30 6.06 -1.89 3.96
N GLY A 31 6.21 -1.33 5.16
CA GLY A 31 5.74 -1.93 6.40
C GLY A 31 4.21 -2.00 6.45
N ILE A 32 3.56 -0.87 6.18
CA ILE A 32 2.10 -0.79 6.12
C ILE A 32 1.55 -1.62 4.96
N GLU A 33 2.22 -1.60 3.80
CA GLU A 33 1.81 -2.43 2.66
C GLU A 33 1.79 -3.93 3.00
N ARG A 34 2.84 -4.43 3.64
CA ARG A 34 2.90 -5.84 4.05
C ARG A 34 1.79 -6.22 5.03
N MET A 35 1.48 -5.32 5.98
CA MET A 35 0.39 -5.50 6.93
C MET A 35 -0.98 -5.49 6.25
N ALA A 36 -1.24 -4.50 5.39
CA ALA A 36 -2.51 -4.38 4.66
C ALA A 36 -2.74 -5.55 3.68
N LEU A 37 -1.68 -6.16 3.16
CA LEU A 37 -1.71 -7.33 2.27
C LEU A 37 -1.73 -8.68 3.01
N CYS A 38 -1.91 -8.72 4.30
CA CYS A 38 -1.84 -9.93 5.13
C CYS A 38 -0.49 -10.69 5.06
N ARG A 39 0.58 -10.04 4.59
CA ARG A 39 1.91 -10.65 4.53
C ARG A 39 2.60 -10.70 5.89
N ASP A 40 2.27 -9.73 6.75
CA ASP A 40 2.71 -9.66 8.14
C ASP A 40 1.50 -9.60 9.06
N SER A 41 1.64 -10.15 10.26
CA SER A 41 0.58 -10.24 11.26
C SER A 41 1.04 -9.64 12.58
N TRP A 42 0.56 -8.44 12.89
CA TRP A 42 0.84 -7.84 14.19
C TRP A 42 0.26 -8.67 15.35
N LEU A 43 -0.82 -9.40 15.13
CA LEU A 43 -1.42 -10.28 16.14
C LEU A 43 -0.50 -11.47 16.46
N ASP A 44 0.09 -12.09 15.43
CA ASP A 44 1.06 -13.17 15.62
C ASP A 44 2.32 -12.65 16.29
N TRP A 45 2.78 -11.44 15.91
CA TRP A 45 3.92 -10.80 16.54
C TRP A 45 3.68 -10.51 18.02
N GLN A 46 2.48 -10.06 18.39
CA GLN A 46 2.10 -9.83 19.78
C GLN A 46 2.13 -11.12 20.60
N LYS A 47 1.54 -12.19 20.07
CA LYS A 47 1.52 -13.50 20.73
C LYS A 47 2.92 -14.10 20.94
N ALA A 48 3.80 -13.89 19.96
CA ALA A 48 5.18 -14.39 20.00
C ALA A 48 6.15 -13.49 20.78
N GLY A 49 5.75 -12.29 21.21
CA GLY A 49 6.67 -11.30 21.78
C GLY A 49 7.69 -10.77 20.76
N ASP A 50 7.32 -10.71 19.49
CA ASP A 50 8.21 -10.40 18.37
C ASP A 50 8.73 -8.95 18.42
N PRO A 51 10.03 -8.70 18.27
CA PRO A 51 10.63 -7.37 18.31
C PRO A 51 10.15 -6.43 17.16
N ARG A 52 9.54 -6.97 16.11
CA ARG A 52 8.93 -6.17 15.04
C ARG A 52 7.76 -5.34 15.53
N LEU A 53 7.05 -5.76 16.57
CA LEU A 53 5.90 -5.02 17.09
C LEU A 53 6.28 -3.66 17.69
N PRO A 54 7.30 -3.54 18.57
CA PRO A 54 7.79 -2.23 19.02
C PRO A 54 8.29 -1.35 17.87
N ALA A 55 8.95 -1.93 16.87
CA ALA A 55 9.42 -1.20 15.69
C ALA A 55 8.25 -0.64 14.86
N LEU A 56 7.18 -1.41 14.66
CA LEU A 56 5.96 -0.97 14.00
C LEU A 56 5.30 0.17 14.79
N ALA A 57 5.19 0.07 16.10
CA ALA A 57 4.63 1.12 16.97
C ALA A 57 5.46 2.41 16.93
N ALA A 58 6.79 2.29 16.85
CA ALA A 58 7.68 3.45 16.67
C ALA A 58 7.48 4.09 15.29
N HIS A 59 7.35 3.27 14.24
CA HIS A 59 7.06 3.74 12.89
C HIS A 59 5.72 4.49 12.83
N PHE A 60 4.65 3.97 13.43
CA PHE A 60 3.37 4.67 13.51
C PHE A 60 3.51 6.05 14.16
N ARG A 61 4.15 6.14 15.32
CA ARG A 61 4.37 7.43 16.00
C ARG A 61 5.24 8.38 15.18
N GLY A 62 6.20 7.85 14.43
CA GLY A 62 7.10 8.65 13.58
C GLY A 62 6.43 9.20 12.32
N ALA A 63 5.73 8.35 11.58
CA ALA A 63 5.24 8.62 10.23
C ALA A 63 3.78 9.07 10.16
N TYR A 64 2.98 8.82 11.22
CA TYR A 64 1.55 9.11 11.23
C TYR A 64 1.14 9.96 12.43
N THR A 65 0.00 10.64 12.31
CA THR A 65 -0.62 11.42 13.39
C THR A 65 -2.07 11.02 13.57
N GLN A 66 -2.53 10.96 14.79
CA GLN A 66 -3.92 10.80 15.16
C GLN A 66 -4.45 12.15 15.65
N ASN A 67 -5.58 12.60 15.14
CA ASN A 67 -6.20 13.86 15.55
C ASN A 67 -7.22 13.58 16.66
N GLY A 68 -6.90 13.98 17.87
CA GLY A 68 -7.79 13.78 19.01
C GLY A 68 -8.16 12.32 19.23
N ASN A 69 -9.47 12.03 19.24
CA ASN A 69 -10.04 10.69 19.44
C ASN A 69 -10.44 10.00 18.13
N ASP A 70 -9.96 10.47 16.98
CA ASP A 70 -10.29 9.85 15.72
C ASP A 70 -9.85 8.37 15.70
N PRO A 71 -10.66 7.47 15.11
CA PRO A 71 -10.33 6.04 15.03
C PRO A 71 -9.26 5.75 13.95
N TYR A 72 -8.74 6.78 13.30
CA TYR A 72 -7.79 6.66 12.21
C TYR A 72 -6.56 7.54 12.42
N PHE A 73 -5.53 7.22 11.66
CA PHE A 73 -4.29 7.98 11.58
C PHE A 73 -4.11 8.53 10.17
N THR A 74 -3.53 9.72 10.07
CA THR A 74 -3.18 10.35 8.80
C THR A 74 -1.67 10.37 8.61
N PRO A 75 -1.14 10.11 7.39
CA PRO A 75 0.28 10.26 7.12
C PRO A 75 0.75 11.70 7.33
N LYS A 76 1.87 11.91 8.03
CA LYS A 76 2.50 13.25 8.22
C LYS A 76 3.11 13.78 6.93
N SER A 77 3.43 12.91 5.99
CA SER A 77 3.96 13.21 4.67
C SER A 77 3.28 12.34 3.61
N PRO A 78 3.27 12.75 2.34
CA PRO A 78 2.70 11.93 1.26
C PRO A 78 3.28 10.52 1.26
N THR A 79 2.40 9.53 1.41
CA THR A 79 2.74 8.11 1.56
C THR A 79 1.96 7.28 0.56
N THR A 80 2.56 6.23 0.02
CA THR A 80 1.90 5.30 -0.91
C THR A 80 1.97 3.86 -0.43
N VAL A 81 0.93 3.10 -0.76
CA VAL A 81 0.84 1.65 -0.66
C VAL A 81 0.34 1.13 -2.00
N LEU A 82 0.96 0.12 -2.57
CA LEU A 82 0.69 -0.36 -3.95
C LEU A 82 0.84 0.75 -5.02
N GLY A 83 1.67 1.76 -4.77
CA GLY A 83 1.76 2.95 -5.62
C GLY A 83 0.54 3.87 -5.56
N LEU A 84 -0.38 3.66 -4.63
CA LEU A 84 -1.58 4.46 -4.42
C LEU A 84 -1.42 5.33 -3.18
N ARG A 85 -1.85 6.59 -3.25
CA ARG A 85 -1.76 7.53 -2.14
C ARG A 85 -2.60 7.06 -0.96
N VAL A 86 -2.01 7.00 0.21
CA VAL A 86 -2.71 6.71 1.48
C VAL A 86 -3.33 8.00 2.00
N LEU A 87 -4.61 7.95 2.33
CA LEU A 87 -5.33 9.02 2.99
C LEU A 87 -5.39 8.80 4.49
N GLN A 88 -5.73 7.60 4.93
CA GLN A 88 -5.93 7.26 6.33
C GLN A 88 -5.52 5.81 6.61
N LEU A 89 -5.16 5.55 7.85
CA LEU A 89 -4.91 4.23 8.42
C LEU A 89 -5.93 3.96 9.52
N TYR A 90 -6.48 2.76 9.53
CA TYR A 90 -7.42 2.28 10.54
C TYR A 90 -6.85 1.01 11.20
N PRO A 91 -6.00 1.13 12.23
CA PRO A 91 -5.65 -0.02 13.05
C PRO A 91 -6.80 -0.28 14.02
N GLY A 92 -7.28 -1.52 14.11
CA GLY A 92 -8.32 -1.85 15.05
C GLY A 92 -9.24 -2.98 14.60
N SER A 93 -10.43 -3.02 15.19
CA SER A 93 -11.42 -4.04 14.90
C SER A 93 -12.51 -3.51 13.96
N VAL A 94 -12.92 -4.36 13.02
CA VAL A 94 -14.09 -4.14 12.19
C VAL A 94 -14.96 -5.39 12.34
N GLY A 95 -16.12 -5.22 12.94
CA GLY A 95 -16.99 -6.35 13.30
C GLY A 95 -16.29 -7.34 14.25
N MET A 96 -16.21 -8.61 13.88
CA MET A 96 -15.51 -9.67 14.63
C MET A 96 -14.04 -9.85 14.22
N GLY A 97 -13.53 -8.99 13.36
CA GLY A 97 -12.15 -9.04 12.89
C GLY A 97 -11.29 -7.95 13.52
N VAL A 98 -10.04 -8.27 13.78
CA VAL A 98 -9.00 -7.31 14.17
C VAL A 98 -8.02 -7.19 13.01
N GLY A 99 -7.64 -5.97 12.65
CA GLY A 99 -6.75 -5.80 11.50
C GLY A 99 -6.22 -4.40 11.32
N LEU A 100 -5.57 -4.22 10.18
CA LEU A 100 -5.13 -2.94 9.67
C LEU A 100 -5.79 -2.68 8.32
N SER A 101 -6.47 -1.56 8.20
CA SER A 101 -7.00 -1.08 6.94
C SER A 101 -6.39 0.25 6.56
N ILE A 102 -6.28 0.48 5.27
CA ILE A 102 -5.83 1.75 4.69
C ILE A 102 -6.91 2.28 3.74
N LEU A 103 -7.21 3.55 3.85
CA LEU A 103 -8.01 4.27 2.87
C LEU A 103 -7.07 4.86 1.84
N VAL A 104 -7.23 4.48 0.58
CA VAL A 104 -6.40 4.97 -0.53
C VAL A 104 -7.21 5.91 -1.45
N ASP A 105 -6.53 6.91 -2.00
CA ASP A 105 -7.06 7.90 -2.95
C ASP A 105 -7.11 7.31 -4.37
N ALA A 106 -7.97 6.33 -4.53
CA ALA A 106 -8.19 5.69 -5.83
C ALA A 106 -9.54 4.97 -5.87
N PRO A 107 -10.23 4.94 -7.02
CA PRO A 107 -11.48 4.22 -7.19
C PRO A 107 -11.26 2.70 -7.10
N PHE A 108 -12.31 1.99 -6.70
CA PHE A 108 -12.31 0.56 -6.41
C PHE A 108 -11.62 -0.29 -7.49
N ASP A 109 -11.99 -0.11 -8.75
CA ASP A 109 -11.46 -0.93 -9.83
C ASP A 109 -9.95 -0.73 -10.05
N LYS A 110 -9.44 0.49 -9.83
CA LYS A 110 -8.00 0.78 -9.89
C LYS A 110 -7.26 0.09 -8.76
N VAL A 111 -7.79 0.13 -7.54
CA VAL A 111 -7.19 -0.54 -6.39
C VAL A 111 -7.24 -2.05 -6.59
N ARG A 112 -8.37 -2.60 -7.02
CA ARG A 112 -8.54 -4.02 -7.35
C ARG A 112 -7.49 -4.48 -8.37
N ALA A 113 -7.37 -3.77 -9.49
CA ALA A 113 -6.39 -4.13 -10.54
C ALA A 113 -4.93 -4.08 -10.04
N SER A 114 -4.58 -3.10 -9.20
CA SER A 114 -3.26 -3.00 -8.58
C SER A 114 -3.01 -4.17 -7.62
N LEU A 115 -4.01 -4.51 -6.82
CA LEU A 115 -3.96 -5.60 -5.86
C LEU A 115 -3.82 -6.96 -6.56
N GLU A 116 -4.66 -7.25 -7.56
CA GLU A 116 -4.62 -8.49 -8.34
C GLU A 116 -3.26 -8.69 -9.02
N ARG A 117 -2.67 -7.61 -9.55
CA ARG A 117 -1.31 -7.63 -10.12
C ARG A 117 -0.26 -7.99 -9.07
N THR A 118 -0.34 -7.39 -7.89
CA THR A 118 0.61 -7.62 -6.78
C THR A 118 0.50 -9.02 -6.19
N LEU A 119 -0.72 -9.57 -6.17
CA LEU A 119 -0.99 -10.93 -5.67
C LEU A 119 -0.75 -12.02 -6.74
N GLY A 120 -0.69 -11.65 -8.01
CA GLY A 120 -0.59 -12.60 -9.13
C GLY A 120 -1.84 -13.46 -9.32
N LYS A 121 -2.99 -13.04 -8.76
CA LYS A 121 -4.26 -13.79 -8.83
C LYS A 121 -5.46 -12.85 -8.74
N PRO A 122 -6.60 -13.19 -9.38
CA PRO A 122 -7.80 -12.40 -9.34
C PRO A 122 -8.54 -12.52 -7.99
N LEU A 123 -9.23 -11.45 -7.60
CA LEU A 123 -10.20 -11.45 -6.51
C LEU A 123 -11.55 -11.99 -7.03
N LYS A 124 -11.94 -13.18 -6.59
CA LYS A 124 -13.12 -13.87 -7.14
C LYS A 124 -14.39 -13.67 -6.31
N LYS A 125 -14.26 -13.44 -5.00
CA LYS A 125 -15.39 -13.23 -4.11
C LYS A 125 -15.67 -11.73 -4.02
N CYS A 126 -16.42 -11.20 -4.96
CA CYS A 126 -16.84 -9.81 -4.98
C CYS A 126 -18.34 -9.72 -4.96
N ASP A 127 -18.86 -8.82 -4.16
CA ASP A 127 -20.29 -8.54 -4.00
C ASP A 127 -20.55 -7.04 -4.04
N ALA A 128 -21.77 -6.68 -4.43
CA ALA A 128 -22.28 -5.32 -4.37
C ALA A 128 -23.65 -5.37 -3.72
N SER A 129 -23.73 -5.06 -2.45
CA SER A 129 -24.95 -5.07 -1.66
C SER A 129 -24.96 -3.92 -0.67
N ASP A 130 -26.14 -3.49 -0.26
CA ASP A 130 -26.38 -2.47 0.76
C ASP A 130 -25.59 -1.15 0.50
N GLY A 131 -25.42 -0.78 -0.76
CA GLY A 131 -24.67 0.41 -1.15
C GLY A 131 -23.16 0.30 -0.95
N MET A 132 -22.64 -0.92 -0.82
CA MET A 132 -21.21 -1.22 -0.70
C MET A 132 -20.76 -2.17 -1.81
N LYS A 133 -19.55 -1.94 -2.31
CA LYS A 133 -18.80 -2.93 -3.12
C LYS A 133 -17.70 -3.52 -2.27
N THR A 134 -17.64 -4.84 -2.21
CA THR A 134 -16.61 -5.57 -1.46
C THR A 134 -15.98 -6.66 -2.32
N CYS A 135 -14.69 -6.91 -2.13
CA CYS A 135 -14.04 -8.13 -2.59
C CYS A 135 -13.24 -8.70 -1.44
N GLU A 136 -13.28 -10.01 -1.30
CA GLU A 136 -12.56 -10.73 -0.25
C GLU A 136 -11.66 -11.82 -0.83
N LEU A 137 -10.54 -12.02 -0.17
CA LEU A 137 -9.61 -13.10 -0.46
C LEU A 137 -9.08 -13.69 0.84
N GLU A 138 -9.40 -14.93 1.09
CA GLU A 138 -8.77 -15.68 2.17
C GLU A 138 -7.29 -15.93 1.81
N ILE A 139 -6.40 -15.38 2.63
CA ILE A 139 -4.94 -15.51 2.45
C ILE A 139 -4.42 -16.70 3.24
N ALA A 140 -4.95 -16.93 4.43
CA ALA A 140 -4.65 -18.05 5.30
C ALA A 140 -5.85 -18.29 6.22
N GLU A 141 -5.83 -19.38 6.98
CA GLU A 141 -6.84 -19.63 7.99
C GLU A 141 -7.06 -18.40 8.87
N LYS A 142 -8.32 -17.94 8.97
CA LYS A 142 -8.74 -16.76 9.74
C LYS A 142 -8.11 -15.42 9.31
N ARG A 143 -7.48 -15.37 8.13
CA ARG A 143 -6.93 -14.13 7.55
C ARG A 143 -7.58 -13.82 6.23
N THR A 144 -8.29 -12.72 6.18
CA THR A 144 -8.98 -12.25 4.98
C THR A 144 -8.48 -10.87 4.58
N LEU A 145 -8.03 -10.78 3.35
CA LEU A 145 -7.80 -9.53 2.67
C LEU A 145 -9.13 -9.02 2.14
N THR A 146 -9.49 -7.80 2.52
CA THR A 146 -10.76 -7.18 2.13
C THR A 146 -10.50 -5.87 1.40
N LEU A 147 -11.19 -5.70 0.29
CA LEU A 147 -11.27 -4.47 -0.47
C LEU A 147 -12.72 -3.98 -0.43
N MET A 148 -12.97 -2.72 -0.02
CA MET A 148 -14.33 -2.21 0.05
C MET A 148 -14.41 -0.71 -0.30
N THR A 149 -15.55 -0.31 -0.84
CA THR A 149 -15.91 1.09 -1.10
C THR A 149 -17.41 1.27 -1.01
N GLN A 150 -17.86 2.50 -0.80
CA GLN A 150 -19.27 2.82 -1.02
C GLN A 150 -19.61 2.67 -2.50
N ASP A 151 -20.75 2.08 -2.80
CA ASP A 151 -21.26 1.94 -4.18
C ASP A 151 -21.92 3.24 -4.64
N ASP A 152 -21.13 4.32 -4.62
CA ASP A 152 -21.46 5.65 -5.13
C ASP A 152 -20.44 6.03 -6.21
N PRO A 153 -20.87 6.38 -7.44
CA PRO A 153 -19.97 6.80 -8.50
C PRO A 153 -19.09 8.02 -8.16
N LYS A 154 -19.49 8.81 -7.14
CA LYS A 154 -18.71 9.94 -6.66
C LYS A 154 -17.59 9.54 -5.69
N THR A 155 -17.66 8.36 -5.11
CA THR A 155 -16.63 7.86 -4.17
C THR A 155 -15.36 7.57 -4.94
N LYS A 156 -14.29 8.30 -4.59
CA LYS A 156 -12.96 8.19 -5.23
C LYS A 156 -11.93 7.46 -4.35
N SER A 157 -12.36 6.98 -3.20
CA SER A 157 -11.48 6.31 -2.25
C SER A 157 -11.94 4.88 -1.98
N THR A 158 -10.99 4.04 -1.64
CA THR A 158 -11.22 2.61 -1.41
C THR A 158 -10.48 2.19 -0.14
N LEU A 159 -11.12 1.41 0.68
CA LEU A 159 -10.53 0.78 1.86
C LEU A 159 -9.96 -0.58 1.47
N LEU A 160 -8.70 -0.80 1.82
CA LEU A 160 -7.97 -2.06 1.66
C LEU A 160 -7.44 -2.47 3.03
N GLY A 161 -7.67 -3.71 3.44
CA GLY A 161 -7.21 -4.15 4.74
C GLY A 161 -7.06 -5.64 4.88
N CYS A 162 -6.30 -6.03 5.91
CA CYS A 162 -6.17 -7.40 6.36
C CYS A 162 -6.86 -7.56 7.70
N TYR A 163 -7.76 -8.53 7.78
CA TYR A 163 -8.52 -8.84 8.98
C TYR A 163 -8.23 -10.25 9.47
N TYR A 164 -8.15 -10.36 10.78
CA TYR A 164 -7.96 -11.61 11.52
C TYR A 164 -9.23 -11.87 12.31
N TYR A 165 -9.88 -12.99 12.04
CA TYR A 165 -11.10 -13.37 12.74
C TYR A 165 -10.74 -14.21 13.97
N TYR A 166 -11.32 -13.87 15.10
CA TYR A 166 -11.29 -14.73 16.29
C TYR A 166 -12.10 -16.00 16.05
N GLU A 167 -11.73 -17.06 16.72
CA GLU A 167 -12.54 -18.28 16.72
C GLU A 167 -13.98 -17.97 17.20
N LYS A 168 -14.93 -18.54 16.46
CA LYS A 168 -16.30 -18.62 16.96
C LYS A 168 -16.38 -19.68 18.04
#